data_675b6ea8f5a0fd3c45fdb3b0993fe4a3
#
_entry.id   675b6ea8f5a0fd3c45fdb3b0993fe4a3
#
_cell.length_a   1.000
_cell.length_b   1.000
_cell.length_c   1.000
_cell.angle_alpha   90.00
_cell.angle_beta   90.00
_cell.angle_gamma   90.00
#
_symmetry.space_group_name_H-M   'P 1'
#
loop_
_entity.id
_entity.type
_entity.pdbx_description
1 polymer ?
#
loop_
_entity_poly.entity_id
_entity_poly.type
_entity_poly.pdbx_seq_one_letter_code
_entity_poly.pdbx_strand_id
1 'polypeptide(L)'
;MSGERAAAARNNAEWCDLVCACHGLPGAFDADAWSVPLRSPPWYPDAVTLRPGVPADALLARIDPGPGASVKDSFADLDLRPYGFQVLFTADWIHRPAADRAAAPAAEVARPLTPVRTPDGLAAWAAVHGGGELFRPALLADPRVTVLARYAADGALTGGAVLNRGGPLTGVSNVFAVDGDATPIWAGIPAAAAGAALVGYESGADLAPALRAGFTTAGPLRVWVRD
;
A
#
# COMPACT_ATOMS: atom_id res chain seq x y z
N MET A 1 0.08 19.26 4.56
CA MET A 1 -0.47 18.19 5.42
C MET A 1 -1.82 17.64 4.94
N SER A 2 -2.89 18.45 4.72
CA SER A 2 -4.20 17.92 4.24
C SER A 2 -4.12 17.32 2.82
N GLY A 3 -3.41 17.98 1.90
CA GLY A 3 -3.28 17.52 0.53
C GLY A 3 -2.45 16.23 0.36
N GLU A 4 -1.41 16.06 1.15
CA GLU A 4 -0.55 14.85 1.11
C GLU A 4 -1.29 13.61 1.56
N ARG A 5 -2.11 13.73 2.64
CA ARG A 5 -2.94 12.64 3.13
C ARG A 5 -3.99 12.22 2.10
N ALA A 6 -4.70 13.17 1.51
CA ALA A 6 -5.70 12.89 0.48
C ALA A 6 -5.06 12.23 -0.75
N ALA A 7 -3.87 12.67 -1.14
CA ALA A 7 -3.12 12.09 -2.24
C ALA A 7 -2.65 10.66 -1.93
N ALA A 8 -2.18 10.40 -0.69
CA ALA A 8 -1.81 9.07 -0.23
C ALA A 8 -3.03 8.13 -0.19
N ALA A 9 -4.17 8.59 0.36
CA ALA A 9 -5.42 7.85 0.38
C ALA A 9 -5.88 7.47 -1.03
N ARG A 10 -5.85 8.42 -1.97
CA ARG A 10 -6.21 8.18 -3.37
C ARG A 10 -5.30 7.16 -4.04
N ASN A 11 -3.99 7.30 -3.90
CA ASN A 11 -3.03 6.35 -4.47
C ASN A 11 -3.19 4.94 -3.88
N ASN A 12 -3.43 4.83 -2.57
CA ASN A 12 -3.69 3.55 -1.93
C ASN A 12 -5.01 2.92 -2.39
N ALA A 13 -6.07 3.72 -2.59
CA ALA A 13 -7.32 3.23 -3.16
C ALA A 13 -7.14 2.72 -4.60
N GLU A 14 -6.33 3.39 -5.41
CA GLU A 14 -5.96 2.93 -6.76
C GLU A 14 -5.20 1.59 -6.73
N TRP A 15 -4.33 1.39 -5.74
CA TRP A 15 -3.67 0.09 -5.51
C TRP A 15 -4.69 -1.00 -5.12
N CYS A 16 -5.60 -0.70 -4.19
CA CYS A 16 -6.66 -1.65 -3.80
C CYS A 16 -7.54 -2.03 -5.01
N ASP A 17 -7.89 -1.06 -5.86
CA ASP A 17 -8.67 -1.28 -7.08
C ASP A 17 -7.93 -2.20 -8.06
N LEU A 18 -6.63 -1.98 -8.28
CA LEU A 18 -5.79 -2.83 -9.13
C LEU A 18 -5.79 -4.29 -8.65
N VAL A 19 -5.60 -4.51 -7.35
CA VAL A 19 -5.61 -5.86 -6.79
C VAL A 19 -6.99 -6.48 -6.91
N CYS A 20 -8.06 -5.78 -6.52
CA CYS A 20 -9.43 -6.29 -6.64
C CYS A 20 -9.78 -6.62 -8.08
N ALA A 21 -9.43 -5.77 -9.05
CA ALA A 21 -9.67 -6.01 -10.48
C ALA A 21 -8.96 -7.28 -10.98
N CYS A 22 -7.74 -7.58 -10.51
CA CYS A 22 -7.04 -8.83 -10.83
C CYS A 22 -7.77 -10.09 -10.32
N HIS A 23 -8.66 -9.93 -9.34
CA HIS A 23 -9.54 -10.98 -8.81
C HIS A 23 -10.95 -10.96 -9.40
N GLY A 24 -11.19 -10.15 -10.44
CA GLY A 24 -12.51 -10.02 -11.07
C GLY A 24 -13.51 -9.21 -10.24
N LEU A 25 -13.03 -8.39 -9.32
CA LEU A 25 -13.81 -7.55 -8.39
C LEU A 25 -13.55 -6.06 -8.68
N PRO A 26 -14.07 -5.51 -9.78
CA PRO A 26 -13.85 -4.09 -10.08
C PRO A 26 -14.52 -3.21 -9.04
N GLY A 27 -13.75 -2.26 -8.51
CA GLY A 27 -14.26 -1.24 -7.60
C GLY A 27 -14.80 -0.01 -8.35
N ALA A 28 -15.39 0.89 -7.59
CA ALA A 28 -15.87 2.18 -8.08
C ALA A 28 -15.33 3.33 -7.23
N PHE A 29 -15.00 4.43 -7.90
CA PHE A 29 -14.59 5.68 -7.28
C PHE A 29 -15.69 6.73 -7.38
N ASP A 30 -15.87 7.50 -6.32
CA ASP A 30 -16.55 8.79 -6.37
C ASP A 30 -15.78 9.86 -5.58
N ALA A 31 -16.42 10.95 -5.18
CA ALA A 31 -15.80 12.03 -4.44
C ALA A 31 -15.49 11.64 -2.99
N ASP A 32 -16.22 10.68 -2.42
CA ASP A 32 -16.16 10.29 -1.01
C ASP A 32 -15.20 9.14 -0.74
N ALA A 33 -15.28 8.11 -1.59
CA ALA A 33 -14.58 6.86 -1.37
C ALA A 33 -14.34 6.08 -2.67
N TRP A 34 -13.41 5.15 -2.61
CA TRP A 34 -13.37 3.95 -3.42
C TRP A 34 -14.05 2.81 -2.66
N SER A 35 -14.76 1.94 -3.36
CA SER A 35 -15.37 0.75 -2.77
C SER A 35 -15.56 -0.36 -3.78
N VAL A 36 -15.61 -1.59 -3.30
CA VAL A 36 -15.98 -2.80 -4.05
C VAL A 36 -17.26 -3.39 -3.44
N PRO A 37 -18.29 -3.72 -4.23
CA PRO A 37 -19.60 -4.13 -3.71
C PRO A 37 -19.61 -5.54 -3.12
N LEU A 38 -18.64 -6.38 -3.50
CA LEU A 38 -18.43 -7.73 -2.98
C LEU A 38 -17.21 -7.72 -2.05
N ARG A 39 -17.02 -8.82 -1.30
CA ARG A 39 -15.87 -8.96 -0.41
C ARG A 39 -14.56 -8.86 -1.19
N SER A 40 -13.67 -7.95 -0.80
CA SER A 40 -12.32 -7.83 -1.33
C SER A 40 -11.46 -9.06 -1.00
N PRO A 41 -10.37 -9.29 -1.73
CA PRO A 41 -9.40 -10.31 -1.35
C PRO A 41 -8.86 -10.09 0.08
N PRO A 42 -8.40 -11.16 0.76
CA PRO A 42 -7.81 -11.03 2.10
C PRO A 42 -6.76 -9.91 2.17
N TRP A 43 -6.70 -9.20 3.31
CA TRP A 43 -5.82 -8.06 3.61
C TRP A 43 -6.15 -6.75 2.89
N TYR A 44 -7.12 -6.74 1.98
CA TYR A 44 -7.57 -5.53 1.30
C TYR A 44 -8.92 -5.06 1.85
N PRO A 45 -9.11 -3.74 1.99
CA PRO A 45 -10.38 -3.19 2.46
C PRO A 45 -11.45 -3.25 1.37
N ASP A 46 -12.72 -3.35 1.76
CA ASP A 46 -13.87 -3.23 0.85
C ASP A 46 -14.16 -1.77 0.47
N ALA A 47 -13.68 -0.83 1.29
CA ALA A 47 -13.75 0.61 0.99
C ALA A 47 -12.54 1.37 1.56
N VAL A 48 -12.18 2.47 0.88
CA VAL A 48 -11.16 3.44 1.31
C VAL A 48 -11.75 4.83 1.21
N THR A 49 -11.81 5.59 2.32
CA THR A 49 -12.29 6.98 2.28
C THR A 49 -11.27 7.90 1.59
N LEU A 50 -11.75 8.83 0.75
CA LEU A 50 -10.91 9.73 -0.06
C LEU A 50 -10.94 11.19 0.44
N ARG A 51 -11.84 11.51 1.36
CA ARG A 51 -11.94 12.80 2.06
C ARG A 51 -12.36 12.61 3.51
N PRO A 52 -12.15 13.59 4.38
CA PRO A 52 -12.71 13.56 5.73
C PRO A 52 -14.23 13.77 5.72
N GLY A 53 -14.89 13.36 6.80
CA GLY A 53 -16.32 13.57 7.05
C GLY A 53 -17.24 12.79 6.11
N VAL A 54 -16.83 11.60 5.65
CA VAL A 54 -17.71 10.71 4.87
C VAL A 54 -18.77 10.13 5.78
N PRO A 55 -20.08 10.23 5.43
CA PRO A 55 -21.13 9.60 6.23
C PRO A 55 -21.01 8.07 6.24
N ALA A 56 -21.02 7.48 7.45
CA ALA A 56 -20.81 6.03 7.63
C ALA A 56 -21.85 5.18 6.89
N ASP A 57 -23.14 5.53 7.01
CA ASP A 57 -24.26 4.84 6.34
C ASP A 57 -24.13 4.88 4.82
N ALA A 58 -23.77 6.03 4.26
CA ALA A 58 -23.57 6.16 2.83
C ALA A 58 -22.38 5.32 2.33
N LEU A 59 -21.32 5.20 3.12
CA LEU A 59 -20.17 4.36 2.82
C LEU A 59 -20.53 2.87 2.91
N LEU A 60 -21.17 2.44 3.99
CA LEU A 60 -21.52 1.04 4.22
C LEU A 60 -22.59 0.52 3.24
N ALA A 61 -23.43 1.40 2.68
CA ALA A 61 -24.39 1.04 1.64
C ALA A 61 -23.73 0.62 0.29
N ARG A 62 -22.41 0.83 0.14
CA ARG A 62 -21.66 0.53 -1.11
C ARG A 62 -20.94 -0.80 -1.08
N ILE A 63 -20.84 -1.45 0.07
CA ILE A 63 -20.11 -2.68 0.28
C ILE A 63 -21.06 -3.76 0.82
N ASP A 64 -20.61 -5.01 0.82
CA ASP A 64 -21.24 -6.04 1.64
C ASP A 64 -20.81 -5.83 3.11
N PRO A 65 -21.67 -5.29 4.00
CA PRO A 65 -21.28 -4.99 5.36
C PRO A 65 -21.35 -6.20 6.31
N GLY A 66 -21.46 -7.42 5.77
CA GLY A 66 -21.48 -8.66 6.56
C GLY A 66 -20.15 -8.94 7.30
N PRO A 67 -20.05 -10.09 8.01
CA PRO A 67 -18.82 -10.49 8.69
C PRO A 67 -17.60 -10.50 7.77
N GLY A 68 -16.47 -10.02 8.30
CA GLY A 68 -15.22 -9.86 7.56
C GLY A 68 -15.16 -8.59 6.70
N ALA A 69 -16.22 -7.75 6.68
CA ALA A 69 -16.16 -6.45 6.01
C ALA A 69 -15.05 -5.58 6.60
N SER A 70 -14.31 -4.89 5.75
CA SER A 70 -13.29 -3.97 6.25
C SER A 70 -13.28 -2.63 5.52
N VAL A 71 -13.00 -1.56 6.27
CA VAL A 71 -12.98 -0.18 5.79
C VAL A 71 -11.68 0.47 6.21
N LYS A 72 -10.97 1.05 5.25
CA LYS A 72 -9.83 1.93 5.51
C LYS A 72 -10.33 3.36 5.63
N ASP A 73 -10.38 3.84 6.84
CA ASP A 73 -10.67 5.22 7.23
C ASP A 73 -9.39 6.05 7.12
N SER A 74 -9.19 6.66 5.97
CA SER A 74 -7.96 7.37 5.62
C SER A 74 -7.70 8.62 6.45
N PHE A 75 -8.71 9.12 7.17
CA PHE A 75 -8.63 10.34 7.96
C PHE A 75 -8.76 10.09 9.46
N ALA A 76 -9.01 8.84 9.86
CA ALA A 76 -9.23 8.41 11.25
C ALA A 76 -10.38 9.17 11.93
N ASP A 77 -11.40 9.54 11.17
CA ASP A 77 -12.53 10.37 11.61
C ASP A 77 -13.91 9.66 11.55
N LEU A 78 -13.96 8.42 11.03
CA LEU A 78 -15.16 7.59 11.09
C LEU A 78 -15.35 6.98 12.49
N ASP A 79 -16.61 6.77 12.88
CA ASP A 79 -16.99 5.85 13.96
C ASP A 79 -17.91 4.76 13.41
N LEU A 80 -17.38 3.57 13.21
CA LEU A 80 -18.12 2.41 12.70
C LEU A 80 -18.56 1.42 13.79
N ARG A 81 -18.30 1.72 15.08
CA ARG A 81 -18.75 0.87 16.21
C ARG A 81 -20.26 0.68 16.27
N PRO A 82 -21.10 1.70 15.99
CA PRO A 82 -22.56 1.53 15.96
C PRO A 82 -23.05 0.53 14.91
N TYR A 83 -22.22 0.22 13.92
CA TYR A 83 -22.50 -0.73 12.83
C TYR A 83 -21.86 -2.11 13.05
N GLY A 84 -21.31 -2.37 14.24
CA GLY A 84 -20.70 -3.65 14.61
C GLY A 84 -19.26 -3.84 14.11
N PHE A 85 -18.57 -2.76 13.73
CA PHE A 85 -17.16 -2.80 13.40
C PHE A 85 -16.29 -2.49 14.63
N GLN A 86 -15.09 -3.05 14.63
CA GLN A 86 -14.02 -2.71 15.58
C GLN A 86 -12.78 -2.24 14.85
N VAL A 87 -11.92 -1.51 15.53
CA VAL A 87 -10.64 -1.09 14.97
C VAL A 87 -9.70 -2.29 14.90
N LEU A 88 -9.31 -2.69 13.69
CA LEU A 88 -8.32 -3.75 13.49
C LEU A 88 -6.92 -3.25 13.83
N PHE A 89 -6.54 -2.07 13.30
CA PHE A 89 -5.30 -1.38 13.64
C PHE A 89 -5.37 0.10 13.26
N THR A 90 -4.40 0.86 13.78
CA THR A 90 -4.09 2.24 13.37
C THR A 90 -2.71 2.30 12.75
N ALA A 91 -2.52 3.21 11.80
CA ALA A 91 -1.25 3.45 11.13
C ALA A 91 -1.09 4.94 10.82
N ASP A 92 0.08 5.34 10.36
CA ASP A 92 0.32 6.68 9.84
C ASP A 92 0.57 6.64 8.34
N TRP A 93 -0.11 7.50 7.61
CA TRP A 93 0.30 7.84 6.24
C TRP A 93 1.70 8.41 6.28
N ILE A 94 2.52 8.00 5.32
CA ILE A 94 3.89 8.48 5.15
C ILE A 94 4.06 9.07 3.75
N HIS A 95 4.88 10.10 3.67
CA HIS A 95 5.20 10.80 2.43
C HIS A 95 6.70 11.10 2.37
N ARG A 96 7.27 11.00 1.18
CA ARG A 96 8.63 11.43 0.87
C ARG A 96 8.58 12.28 -0.40
N PRO A 97 9.01 13.56 -0.37
CA PRO A 97 9.01 14.41 -1.55
C PRO A 97 9.93 13.84 -2.64
N ALA A 98 9.68 14.23 -3.89
CA ALA A 98 10.58 13.88 -4.97
C ALA A 98 12.00 14.39 -4.67
N ALA A 99 13.00 13.59 -5.05
CA ALA A 99 14.38 14.02 -4.92
C ALA A 99 14.67 15.15 -5.93
N ASP A 100 15.33 16.21 -5.48
CA ASP A 100 15.92 17.18 -6.41
C ASP A 100 16.95 16.47 -7.29
N ARG A 101 16.75 16.53 -8.61
CA ARG A 101 17.68 15.91 -9.59
C ARG A 101 19.12 16.39 -9.46
N ALA A 102 19.34 17.55 -8.82
CA ALA A 102 20.66 18.14 -8.66
C ALA A 102 21.36 17.74 -7.34
N ALA A 103 20.67 17.10 -6.38
CA ALA A 103 21.16 16.98 -5.00
C ALA A 103 21.46 15.55 -4.53
N ALA A 104 21.30 14.52 -5.34
CA ALA A 104 21.50 13.15 -4.88
C ALA A 104 22.84 12.56 -5.38
N PRO A 105 23.89 12.49 -4.55
CA PRO A 105 24.81 11.36 -4.68
C PRO A 105 23.98 10.12 -4.36
N ALA A 106 23.90 9.18 -5.30
CA ALA A 106 23.34 7.86 -5.03
C ALA A 106 24.12 7.28 -3.85
N ALA A 107 23.49 7.23 -2.67
CA ALA A 107 24.02 6.40 -1.60
C ALA A 107 24.16 5.01 -2.22
N GLU A 108 25.36 4.46 -2.16
CA GLU A 108 25.68 3.14 -2.71
C GLU A 108 24.79 2.12 -1.98
N VAL A 109 23.64 1.81 -2.60
CA VAL A 109 22.77 0.76 -2.08
C VAL A 109 23.50 -0.54 -2.35
N ALA A 110 24.07 -1.13 -1.34
CA ALA A 110 24.95 -2.32 -1.42
C ALA A 110 24.32 -3.47 -2.22
N ARG A 111 22.98 -3.49 -2.36
CA ARG A 111 22.23 -4.40 -3.24
C ARG A 111 20.93 -3.74 -3.69
N PRO A 112 20.78 -3.38 -4.96
CA PRO A 112 19.58 -2.73 -5.48
C PRO A 112 18.37 -3.67 -5.44
N LEU A 113 17.18 -3.07 -5.31
CA LEU A 113 15.92 -3.77 -5.52
C LEU A 113 15.76 -4.07 -7.01
N THR A 114 15.40 -5.32 -7.33
CA THR A 114 15.27 -5.80 -8.70
C THR A 114 13.80 -6.00 -9.07
N PRO A 115 13.30 -5.49 -10.19
CA PRO A 115 11.94 -5.74 -10.63
C PRO A 115 11.68 -7.21 -10.94
N VAL A 116 10.60 -7.75 -10.37
CA VAL A 116 10.04 -9.06 -10.71
C VAL A 116 9.27 -8.93 -12.02
N ARG A 117 9.62 -9.76 -13.03
CA ARG A 117 9.08 -9.62 -14.39
C ARG A 117 8.37 -10.86 -14.91
N THR A 118 8.41 -11.97 -14.20
CA THR A 118 7.84 -13.25 -14.65
C THR A 118 6.79 -13.77 -13.67
N PRO A 119 5.78 -14.50 -14.15
CA PRO A 119 4.79 -15.16 -13.29
C PRO A 119 5.43 -16.05 -12.21
N ASP A 120 6.44 -16.84 -12.55
CA ASP A 120 7.13 -17.71 -11.60
C ASP A 120 7.89 -16.88 -10.54
N GLY A 121 8.53 -15.79 -10.95
CA GLY A 121 9.18 -14.86 -10.04
C GLY A 121 8.18 -14.20 -9.09
N LEU A 122 7.00 -13.83 -9.59
CA LEU A 122 5.92 -13.30 -8.75
C LEU A 122 5.39 -14.35 -7.77
N ALA A 123 5.20 -15.57 -8.21
CA ALA A 123 4.76 -16.67 -7.35
C ALA A 123 5.77 -16.94 -6.22
N ALA A 124 7.08 -16.96 -6.54
CA ALA A 124 8.14 -17.11 -5.55
C ALA A 124 8.17 -15.92 -4.57
N TRP A 125 8.03 -14.69 -5.07
CA TRP A 125 7.94 -13.47 -4.26
C TRP A 125 6.72 -13.50 -3.33
N ALA A 126 5.53 -13.86 -3.87
CA ALA A 126 4.29 -13.93 -3.13
C ALA A 126 4.32 -15.01 -2.02
N ALA A 127 4.98 -16.13 -2.28
CA ALA A 127 5.16 -17.20 -1.29
C ALA A 127 6.00 -16.72 -0.10
N VAL A 128 7.11 -16.00 -0.35
CA VAL A 128 7.98 -15.46 0.71
C VAL A 128 7.31 -14.31 1.46
N HIS A 129 6.55 -13.45 0.76
CA HIS A 129 5.73 -12.40 1.35
C HIS A 129 4.60 -12.95 2.24
N GLY A 130 4.13 -14.16 1.98
CA GLY A 130 3.01 -14.78 2.67
C GLY A 130 1.63 -14.53 2.02
N GLY A 131 1.57 -13.73 0.95
CA GLY A 131 0.32 -13.38 0.26
C GLY A 131 -0.17 -14.42 -0.76
N GLY A 132 0.68 -15.36 -1.18
CA GLY A 132 0.31 -16.46 -2.08
C GLY A 132 -0.52 -15.99 -3.29
N GLU A 133 -1.70 -16.57 -3.46
CA GLU A 133 -2.64 -16.32 -4.56
C GLU A 133 -3.18 -14.87 -4.65
N LEU A 134 -2.88 -14.02 -3.65
CA LEU A 134 -3.28 -12.62 -3.65
C LEU A 134 -2.64 -11.83 -4.80
N PHE A 135 -1.39 -12.14 -5.12
CA PHE A 135 -0.63 -11.46 -6.18
C PHE A 135 -0.77 -12.22 -7.50
N ARG A 136 -1.73 -11.82 -8.32
CA ARG A 136 -2.01 -12.44 -9.62
C ARG A 136 -1.03 -11.96 -10.70
N PRO A 137 -0.66 -12.83 -11.67
CA PRO A 137 0.23 -12.46 -12.78
C PRO A 137 -0.22 -11.23 -13.58
N ALA A 138 -1.52 -10.93 -13.62
CA ALA A 138 -2.08 -9.74 -14.26
C ALA A 138 -1.49 -8.43 -13.70
N LEU A 139 -1.04 -8.40 -12.44
CA LEU A 139 -0.35 -7.24 -11.85
C LEU A 139 0.94 -6.89 -12.60
N LEU A 140 1.66 -7.87 -13.14
CA LEU A 140 2.89 -7.63 -13.91
C LEU A 140 2.63 -7.00 -15.29
N ALA A 141 1.41 -7.12 -15.81
CA ALA A 141 1.02 -6.53 -17.09
C ALA A 141 0.59 -5.06 -16.96
N ASP A 142 0.27 -4.58 -15.75
CA ASP A 142 -0.09 -3.19 -15.53
C ASP A 142 1.17 -2.30 -15.44
N PRO A 143 1.33 -1.32 -16.36
CA PRO A 143 2.53 -0.48 -16.40
C PRO A 143 2.67 0.44 -15.19
N ARG A 144 1.63 0.59 -14.37
CA ARG A 144 1.67 1.35 -13.12
C ARG A 144 2.30 0.55 -11.99
N VAL A 145 2.35 -0.78 -12.08
CA VAL A 145 2.82 -1.67 -11.02
C VAL A 145 4.26 -2.09 -11.24
N THR A 146 5.05 -2.08 -10.18
CA THR A 146 6.39 -2.66 -10.15
C THR A 146 6.55 -3.46 -8.86
N VAL A 147 6.63 -4.77 -8.98
CA VAL A 147 6.99 -5.64 -7.86
C VAL A 147 8.51 -5.69 -7.75
N LEU A 148 9.04 -5.41 -6.57
CA LEU A 148 10.46 -5.31 -6.29
C LEU A 148 10.90 -6.44 -5.38
N ALA A 149 12.01 -7.06 -5.70
CA ALA A 149 12.65 -8.11 -4.92
C ALA A 149 14.07 -7.72 -4.50
N ARG A 150 14.49 -8.14 -3.33
CA ARG A 150 15.87 -8.10 -2.86
C ARG A 150 16.39 -9.52 -2.71
N TYR A 151 17.57 -9.77 -3.26
CA TYR A 151 18.20 -11.08 -3.23
C TYR A 151 19.50 -11.05 -2.41
N ALA A 152 19.80 -12.13 -1.70
CA ALA A 152 21.10 -12.40 -1.09
C ALA A 152 22.15 -12.78 -2.16
N ALA A 153 23.42 -12.99 -1.74
CA ALA A 153 24.51 -13.33 -2.66
C ALA A 153 24.33 -14.70 -3.30
N ASP A 154 23.68 -15.61 -2.61
CA ASP A 154 23.36 -16.98 -3.05
C ASP A 154 22.09 -17.04 -3.93
N GLY A 155 21.45 -15.89 -4.20
CA GLY A 155 20.23 -15.79 -5.00
C GLY A 155 18.93 -15.99 -4.20
N ALA A 156 19.00 -16.21 -2.89
CA ALA A 156 17.79 -16.32 -2.06
C ALA A 156 17.04 -14.98 -1.98
N LEU A 157 15.71 -15.00 -2.10
CA LEU A 157 14.86 -13.83 -1.89
C LEU A 157 14.86 -13.46 -0.40
N THR A 158 15.24 -12.23 -0.08
CA THR A 158 15.35 -11.74 1.32
C THR A 158 14.34 -10.67 1.67
N GLY A 159 13.57 -10.16 0.73
CA GLY A 159 12.55 -9.15 0.96
C GLY A 159 12.07 -8.50 -0.32
N GLY A 160 11.16 -7.56 -0.19
CA GLY A 160 10.62 -6.86 -1.34
C GLY A 160 9.62 -5.78 -0.98
N ALA A 161 9.04 -5.18 -2.03
CA ALA A 161 8.02 -4.16 -1.95
C ALA A 161 7.21 -4.14 -3.24
N VAL A 162 6.08 -3.44 -3.23
CA VAL A 162 5.34 -3.09 -4.44
C VAL A 162 5.32 -1.58 -4.58
N LEU A 163 5.56 -1.09 -5.79
CA LEU A 163 5.33 0.29 -6.19
C LEU A 163 4.13 0.36 -7.12
N ASN A 164 3.23 1.33 -6.90
CA ASN A 164 2.14 1.64 -7.83
C ASN A 164 2.14 3.13 -8.17
N ARG A 165 2.25 3.46 -9.46
CA ARG A 165 2.20 4.84 -9.93
C ARG A 165 0.76 5.32 -10.03
N GLY A 166 0.44 6.45 -9.39
CA GLY A 166 -0.85 7.12 -9.46
C GLY A 166 -0.67 8.63 -9.59
N GLY A 167 -0.96 9.18 -10.77
CA GLY A 167 -0.72 10.61 -11.03
C GLY A 167 0.74 11.00 -10.82
N PRO A 168 1.00 12.06 -10.02
CA PRO A 168 2.37 12.55 -9.75
C PRO A 168 3.10 11.76 -8.66
N LEU A 169 2.44 10.79 -8.02
CA LEU A 169 2.95 10.05 -6.88
C LEU A 169 3.19 8.58 -7.22
N THR A 170 4.08 7.97 -6.48
CA THR A 170 4.28 6.52 -6.47
C THR A 170 3.97 5.99 -5.07
N GLY A 171 2.99 5.09 -4.99
CA GLY A 171 2.66 4.37 -3.77
C GLY A 171 3.69 3.29 -3.46
N VAL A 172 3.94 3.09 -2.18
CA VAL A 172 4.76 2.02 -1.62
C VAL A 172 3.88 1.16 -0.74
N SER A 173 3.87 -0.14 -0.97
CA SER A 173 3.10 -1.09 -0.18
C SER A 173 3.78 -2.46 -0.14
N ASN A 174 3.25 -3.37 0.68
CA ASN A 174 3.72 -4.75 0.76
C ASN A 174 5.24 -4.85 0.99
N VAL A 175 5.78 -3.96 1.82
CA VAL A 175 7.19 -3.98 2.21
C VAL A 175 7.41 -5.12 3.21
N PHE A 176 8.39 -5.97 2.94
CA PHE A 176 8.73 -7.07 3.85
C PHE A 176 10.22 -7.41 3.79
N ALA A 177 10.71 -8.01 4.87
CA ALA A 177 12.03 -8.63 4.95
C ALA A 177 11.92 -9.96 5.70
N VAL A 178 12.61 -10.98 5.19
CA VAL A 178 12.57 -12.35 5.75
C VAL A 178 13.14 -12.41 7.16
N ASP A 179 14.15 -11.61 7.45
CA ASP A 179 14.81 -11.48 8.77
C ASP A 179 14.11 -10.47 9.70
N GLY A 180 13.02 -9.85 9.24
CA GLY A 180 12.27 -8.82 9.98
C GLY A 180 12.88 -7.41 9.91
N ASP A 181 14.08 -7.22 9.33
CA ASP A 181 14.67 -5.89 9.14
C ASP A 181 14.38 -5.33 7.73
N ALA A 182 13.34 -4.55 7.61
CA ALA A 182 12.98 -3.89 6.34
C ALA A 182 13.83 -2.66 6.01
N THR A 183 14.78 -2.26 6.86
CA THR A 183 15.63 -1.08 6.64
C THR A 183 16.32 -1.08 5.26
N PRO A 184 16.94 -2.18 4.80
CA PRO A 184 17.56 -2.20 3.48
C PRO A 184 16.57 -2.11 2.31
N ILE A 185 15.32 -2.57 2.50
CA ILE A 185 14.26 -2.46 1.50
C ILE A 185 13.86 -0.98 1.38
N TRP A 186 13.51 -0.34 2.51
CA TRP A 186 13.14 1.08 2.55
C TRP A 186 14.23 1.98 1.96
N ALA A 187 15.50 1.72 2.26
CA ALA A 187 16.63 2.48 1.73
C ALA A 187 16.75 2.37 0.19
N GLY A 188 16.35 1.23 -0.41
CA GLY A 188 16.42 1.00 -1.85
C GLY A 188 15.24 1.58 -2.64
N ILE A 189 14.09 1.80 -2.00
CA ILE A 189 12.86 2.24 -2.67
C ILE A 189 13.00 3.57 -3.41
N PRO A 190 13.62 4.64 -2.85
CA PRO A 190 13.74 5.91 -3.57
C PRO A 190 14.50 5.81 -4.89
N ALA A 191 15.55 4.99 -4.95
CA ALA A 191 16.31 4.73 -6.17
C ALA A 191 15.47 3.91 -7.18
N ALA A 192 14.78 2.87 -6.71
CA ALA A 192 13.90 2.05 -7.54
C ALA A 192 12.73 2.86 -8.13
N ALA A 193 12.25 3.87 -7.43
CA ALA A 193 11.20 4.80 -7.87
C ALA A 193 11.76 5.97 -8.72
N ALA A 194 13.04 5.95 -9.11
CA ALA A 194 13.69 6.99 -9.91
C ALA A 194 13.54 8.42 -9.33
N GLY A 195 13.52 8.53 -8.00
CA GLY A 195 13.40 9.81 -7.29
C GLY A 195 12.00 10.43 -7.31
N ALA A 196 10.98 9.71 -7.70
CA ALA A 196 9.59 10.18 -7.63
C ALA A 196 9.17 10.51 -6.20
N ALA A 197 8.15 11.35 -6.05
CA ALA A 197 7.49 11.53 -4.76
C ALA A 197 6.78 10.24 -4.36
N LEU A 198 6.96 9.83 -3.09
CA LEU A 198 6.50 8.54 -2.57
C LEU A 198 5.46 8.74 -1.48
N VAL A 199 4.48 7.85 -1.45
CA VAL A 199 3.46 7.77 -0.40
C VAL A 199 3.25 6.31 0.00
N GLY A 200 2.80 6.09 1.23
CA GLY A 200 2.46 4.78 1.78
C GLY A 200 1.86 4.93 3.15
N TYR A 201 1.79 3.87 3.91
CA TYR A 201 1.50 3.92 5.35
C TYR A 201 2.25 2.80 6.07
N GLU A 202 2.56 3.05 7.32
CA GLU A 202 3.19 2.07 8.21
C GLU A 202 2.66 2.22 9.64
N SER A 203 2.84 1.19 10.44
CA SER A 203 2.40 1.16 11.83
C SER A 203 3.47 0.62 12.77
N GLY A 204 3.39 1.02 14.03
CA GLY A 204 4.25 0.46 15.08
C GLY A 204 5.75 0.53 14.76
N ALA A 205 6.43 -0.59 14.91
CA ALA A 205 7.89 -0.69 14.70
C ALA A 205 8.30 -0.53 13.22
N ASP A 206 7.40 -0.87 12.27
CA ASP A 206 7.67 -0.82 10.83
C ASP A 206 7.76 0.61 10.29
N LEU A 207 7.24 1.59 11.05
CA LEU A 207 7.36 3.01 10.71
C LEU A 207 8.83 3.50 10.77
N ALA A 208 9.62 3.02 11.72
CA ALA A 208 10.98 3.53 11.93
C ALA A 208 11.92 3.32 10.72
N PRO A 209 11.94 2.18 10.01
CA PRO A 209 12.72 2.01 8.78
C PRO A 209 12.34 2.99 7.67
N ALA A 210 11.04 3.27 7.49
CA ALA A 210 10.55 4.23 6.50
C ALA A 210 11.03 5.66 6.83
N LEU A 211 10.94 6.08 8.09
CA LEU A 211 11.42 7.40 8.53
C LEU A 211 12.93 7.56 8.30
N ARG A 212 13.72 6.50 8.58
CA ARG A 212 15.16 6.51 8.26
C ARG A 212 15.45 6.64 6.77
N ALA A 213 14.56 6.17 5.91
CA ALA A 213 14.65 6.33 4.45
C ALA A 213 14.17 7.71 3.95
N GLY A 214 13.89 8.66 4.86
CA GLY A 214 13.53 10.04 4.53
C GLY A 214 12.05 10.29 4.31
N PHE A 215 11.19 9.34 4.73
CA PHE A 215 9.75 9.60 4.82
C PHE A 215 9.41 10.43 6.05
N THR A 216 8.29 11.13 5.98
CA THR A 216 7.67 11.86 7.10
C THR A 216 6.22 11.43 7.25
N THR A 217 5.67 11.52 8.44
CA THR A 217 4.26 11.21 8.68
C THR A 217 3.36 12.32 8.14
N ALA A 218 2.23 11.95 7.53
CA ALA A 218 1.23 12.87 6.99
C ALA A 218 -0.11 12.81 7.76
N GLY A 219 -0.18 11.99 8.80
CA GLY A 219 -1.28 11.87 9.73
C GLY A 219 -1.89 10.46 9.79
N PRO A 220 -2.74 10.20 10.79
CA PRO A 220 -3.23 8.86 11.08
C PRO A 220 -4.27 8.38 10.05
N LEU A 221 -4.32 7.06 9.92
CA LEU A 221 -5.42 6.31 9.34
C LEU A 221 -5.87 5.22 10.33
N ARG A 222 -7.04 4.64 10.06
CA ARG A 222 -7.59 3.55 10.85
C ARG A 222 -8.17 2.49 9.91
N VAL A 223 -7.96 1.23 10.23
CA VAL A 223 -8.64 0.14 9.52
C VAL A 223 -9.66 -0.48 10.46
N TRP A 224 -10.88 -0.54 9.97
CA TRP A 224 -12.02 -1.15 10.64
C TRP A 224 -12.30 -2.53 10.07
N VAL A 225 -12.73 -3.46 10.90
CA VAL A 225 -13.19 -4.78 10.50
C VAL A 225 -14.48 -5.12 11.25
N ARG A 226 -15.39 -5.82 10.60
CA ARG A 226 -16.59 -6.39 11.20
C ARG A 226 -16.38 -7.89 11.46
N ASP A 227 -16.59 -8.31 12.70
CA ASP A 227 -16.53 -9.73 13.09
C ASP A 227 -17.71 -10.53 12.54
#